data_30003991f3bc74039086a4df2d2d0279
#
_entry.id   30003991f3bc74039086a4df2d2d0279
#
_cell.length_a   1.000
_cell.length_b   1.000
_cell.length_c   1.000
_cell.angle_alpha   90.00
_cell.angle_beta   90.00
_cell.angle_gamma   90.00
#
_symmetry.space_group_name_H-M   'P 1'
#
loop_
_entity.id
_entity.type
_entity.pdbx_description
1 polymer ?
#
loop_
_entity_poly.entity_id
_entity_poly.type
_entity_poly.pdbx_seq_one_letter_code
_entity_poly.pdbx_strand_id
1 'polypeptide(L)'
;EFKGLLPNTMYGYRVGDGEQWSEWFQFTTASASDSEPFSFLYVGDAQNYVLELWSRLVREGFRKAPDAKFFIHAGDLINIAHRDQEWHEWFTAGGFIHSMIPSFPIPGNHEYRAKNPKEAEQKQRSLSVQWKPQFTLPLNGPKGLEETVYFMDYQDVRVIGLDSNRDHEVQVQWLEEVLAANPKKWTVVTYHHPLFSASNGRDNEALRNLWKPIFDKYRVDLALQGHDHAYARGRVAPGENIMNGVNLKDVTGTVYVVSVSGGKMYEVGEDWSAKGGMRDRVGENTQLFQVITVEGNRLKFESFTAVGELYDAFELVKGENDLNEFIELRVNGGPEKMHTNTIPYKD
;
A
#
# COMPACT_ATOMS: atom_id res chain seq x y z
N GLU A 1 -17.52 -7.94 -15.18
CA GLU A 1 -16.49 -8.98 -15.11
C GLU A 1 -16.25 -9.54 -16.51
N PHE A 2 -14.99 -9.60 -16.95
CA PHE A 2 -14.59 -10.27 -18.20
C PHE A 2 -14.12 -11.70 -17.88
N LYS A 3 -14.59 -12.68 -18.63
CA LYS A 3 -14.28 -14.12 -18.43
C LYS A 3 -13.71 -14.73 -19.70
N GLY A 4 -12.94 -15.80 -19.54
CA GLY A 4 -12.40 -16.57 -20.68
C GLY A 4 -11.31 -15.80 -21.46
N LEU A 5 -10.63 -14.86 -20.82
CA LEU A 5 -9.55 -14.12 -21.44
C LEU A 5 -8.28 -14.98 -21.53
N LEU A 6 -7.52 -14.78 -22.62
CA LEU A 6 -6.23 -15.44 -22.79
C LEU A 6 -5.17 -14.77 -21.91
N PRO A 7 -4.20 -15.54 -21.35
CA PRO A 7 -3.09 -14.96 -20.59
C PRO A 7 -2.20 -14.06 -21.45
N ASN A 8 -1.50 -13.13 -20.80
CA ASN A 8 -0.54 -12.20 -21.41
C ASN A 8 -1.06 -11.55 -22.70
N THR A 9 -2.34 -11.17 -22.70
CA THR A 9 -3.03 -10.64 -23.88
C THR A 9 -3.58 -9.25 -23.60
N MET A 10 -3.30 -8.32 -24.50
CA MET A 10 -3.86 -6.96 -24.44
C MET A 10 -5.29 -6.97 -24.96
N TYR A 11 -6.19 -6.39 -24.20
CA TYR A 11 -7.60 -6.19 -24.54
C TYR A 11 -7.97 -4.72 -24.54
N GLY A 12 -8.73 -4.29 -25.54
CA GLY A 12 -9.42 -3.00 -25.52
C GLY A 12 -10.84 -3.17 -25.02
N TYR A 13 -11.32 -2.24 -24.20
CA TYR A 13 -12.70 -2.22 -23.72
C TYR A 13 -13.25 -0.81 -23.66
N ARG A 14 -14.56 -0.70 -23.69
CA ARG A 14 -15.33 0.50 -23.40
C ARG A 14 -16.61 0.13 -22.65
N VAL A 15 -17.19 1.09 -21.94
CA VAL A 15 -18.41 0.92 -21.17
C VAL A 15 -19.49 1.79 -21.77
N GLY A 16 -20.73 1.30 -21.84
CA GLY A 16 -21.87 2.06 -22.37
C GLY A 16 -23.19 1.36 -22.15
N ASP A 17 -24.26 2.07 -22.47
CA ASP A 17 -25.66 1.62 -22.34
C ASP A 17 -26.25 1.09 -23.66
N GLY A 18 -25.46 1.08 -24.74
CA GLY A 18 -25.86 0.69 -26.09
C GLY A 18 -26.01 1.87 -27.04
N GLU A 19 -26.28 3.07 -26.53
CA GLU A 19 -26.38 4.31 -27.30
C GLU A 19 -25.19 5.23 -27.06
N GLN A 20 -24.81 5.40 -25.79
CA GLN A 20 -23.66 6.20 -25.38
C GLN A 20 -22.53 5.28 -24.88
N TRP A 21 -21.31 5.63 -25.26
CA TRP A 21 -20.12 4.83 -24.95
C TRP A 21 -19.02 5.72 -24.39
N SER A 22 -18.26 5.17 -23.42
CA SER A 22 -16.99 5.77 -23.01
C SER A 22 -15.98 5.75 -24.14
N GLU A 23 -14.88 6.43 -23.96
CA GLU A 23 -13.66 6.21 -24.74
C GLU A 23 -13.18 4.76 -24.60
N TRP A 24 -12.21 4.36 -25.45
CA TRP A 24 -11.60 3.05 -25.37
C TRP A 24 -10.46 3.06 -24.34
N PHE A 25 -10.47 2.06 -23.49
CA PHE A 25 -9.39 1.76 -22.56
C PHE A 25 -8.75 0.42 -22.91
N GLN A 26 -7.57 0.16 -22.34
CA GLN A 26 -6.88 -1.10 -22.56
C GLN A 26 -6.32 -1.66 -21.26
N PHE A 27 -6.20 -2.96 -21.16
CA PHE A 27 -5.50 -3.66 -20.10
C PHE A 27 -4.85 -4.92 -20.64
N THR A 28 -3.85 -5.44 -19.94
CA THR A 28 -3.20 -6.70 -20.27
C THR A 28 -3.44 -7.72 -19.17
N THR A 29 -3.89 -8.91 -19.53
CA THR A 29 -4.09 -10.01 -18.57
C THR A 29 -2.75 -10.50 -18.03
N ALA A 30 -2.78 -11.12 -16.82
CA ALA A 30 -1.59 -11.73 -16.23
C ALA A 30 -0.99 -12.80 -17.12
N SER A 31 0.32 -13.01 -17.02
CA SER A 31 1.00 -14.16 -17.65
C SER A 31 0.49 -15.48 -17.05
N ALA A 32 0.54 -16.54 -17.84
CA ALA A 32 0.36 -17.90 -17.33
C ALA A 32 1.58 -18.42 -16.56
N SER A 33 2.73 -17.73 -16.71
CA SER A 33 3.96 -18.03 -15.96
C SER A 33 4.09 -17.13 -14.75
N ASP A 34 4.18 -17.71 -13.57
CA ASP A 34 4.40 -16.99 -12.32
C ASP A 34 5.78 -16.30 -12.26
N SER A 35 6.73 -16.70 -13.12
CA SER A 35 8.10 -16.17 -13.15
C SER A 35 8.30 -14.95 -14.07
N GLU A 36 7.31 -14.56 -14.85
CA GLU A 36 7.43 -13.36 -15.70
C GLU A 36 7.57 -12.11 -14.85
N PRO A 37 8.54 -11.24 -15.16
CA PRO A 37 8.71 -9.98 -14.45
C PRO A 37 7.48 -9.08 -14.56
N PHE A 38 7.12 -8.44 -13.47
CA PHE A 38 6.07 -7.41 -13.48
C PHE A 38 6.33 -6.36 -12.42
N SER A 39 5.67 -5.23 -12.54
CA SER A 39 5.69 -4.18 -11.53
C SER A 39 4.28 -3.78 -11.10
N PHE A 40 4.19 -3.22 -9.91
CA PHE A 40 3.00 -2.57 -9.38
C PHE A 40 3.37 -1.29 -8.66
N LEU A 41 2.38 -0.43 -8.47
CA LEU A 41 2.54 0.86 -7.84
C LEU A 41 1.96 0.83 -6.42
N TYR A 42 2.57 1.58 -5.50
CA TYR A 42 2.04 1.82 -4.17
C TYR A 42 1.97 3.32 -3.90
N VAL A 43 0.84 3.74 -3.35
CA VAL A 43 0.55 5.10 -2.89
C VAL A 43 -0.29 5.03 -1.61
N GLY A 44 -0.18 6.03 -0.76
CA GLY A 44 -1.02 6.20 0.44
C GLY A 44 -1.43 7.65 0.61
N ASP A 45 -2.50 7.91 1.34
CA ASP A 45 -2.90 9.24 1.80
C ASP A 45 -2.99 10.27 0.66
N ALA A 46 -3.82 9.99 -0.34
CA ALA A 46 -4.07 10.92 -1.45
C ALA A 46 -4.81 12.18 -0.99
N GLN A 47 -5.55 12.07 0.11
CA GLN A 47 -6.41 13.11 0.68
C GLN A 47 -5.76 14.50 0.74
N ASN A 48 -6.61 15.52 0.66
CA ASN A 48 -6.33 16.95 0.57
C ASN A 48 -5.63 17.40 -0.73
N TYR A 49 -6.28 18.29 -1.44
CA TYR A 49 -5.78 18.82 -2.72
C TYR A 49 -5.51 17.74 -3.78
N VAL A 50 -6.45 16.78 -3.89
CA VAL A 50 -6.32 15.60 -4.75
C VAL A 50 -6.12 16.00 -6.21
N LEU A 51 -6.92 16.95 -6.71
CA LEU A 51 -6.81 17.44 -8.08
C LEU A 51 -5.51 18.22 -8.32
N GLU A 52 -5.08 19.05 -7.36
CA GLU A 52 -3.95 19.94 -7.52
C GLU A 52 -2.61 19.22 -7.31
N LEU A 53 -2.53 18.31 -6.35
CA LEU A 53 -1.26 17.74 -5.92
C LEU A 53 -1.15 16.24 -6.23
N TRP A 54 -2.17 15.43 -5.91
CA TRP A 54 -2.10 14.00 -6.13
C TRP A 54 -2.20 13.62 -7.62
N SER A 55 -2.96 14.37 -8.42
CA SER A 55 -3.11 14.11 -9.85
C SER A 55 -1.77 14.11 -10.62
N ARG A 56 -0.85 15.01 -10.27
CA ARG A 56 0.47 15.05 -10.89
C ARG A 56 1.33 13.84 -10.49
N LEU A 57 1.21 13.42 -9.22
CA LEU A 57 1.97 12.29 -8.69
C LEU A 57 1.55 10.98 -9.34
N VAL A 58 0.24 10.70 -9.45
CA VAL A 58 -0.26 9.46 -10.06
C VAL A 58 0.10 9.37 -11.54
N ARG A 59 0.11 10.50 -12.25
CA ARG A 59 0.57 10.58 -13.65
C ARG A 59 2.07 10.33 -13.78
N GLU A 60 2.87 10.84 -12.86
CA GLU A 60 4.30 10.54 -12.83
C GLU A 60 4.55 9.06 -12.51
N GLY A 61 3.76 8.47 -11.60
CA GLY A 61 3.77 7.03 -11.34
C GLY A 61 3.48 6.21 -12.60
N PHE A 62 2.43 6.57 -13.33
CA PHE A 62 2.12 5.95 -14.62
C PHE A 62 3.24 6.13 -15.65
N ARG A 63 3.86 7.32 -15.72
CA ARG A 63 4.98 7.58 -16.63
C ARG A 63 6.21 6.70 -16.31
N LYS A 64 6.44 6.43 -15.02
CA LYS A 64 7.56 5.58 -14.57
C LYS A 64 7.30 4.09 -14.79
N ALA A 65 6.08 3.65 -14.62
CA ALA A 65 5.68 2.25 -14.76
C ALA A 65 4.35 2.14 -15.54
N PRO A 66 4.36 2.43 -16.86
CA PRO A 66 3.13 2.42 -17.66
C PRO A 66 2.53 1.03 -17.82
N ASP A 67 3.33 -0.02 -17.62
CA ASP A 67 2.92 -1.42 -17.67
C ASP A 67 2.64 -2.02 -16.29
N ALA A 68 2.57 -1.18 -15.24
CA ALA A 68 2.20 -1.64 -13.90
C ALA A 68 0.88 -2.39 -13.91
N LYS A 69 0.81 -3.48 -13.15
CA LYS A 69 -0.34 -4.40 -13.22
C LYS A 69 -1.48 -4.01 -12.29
N PHE A 70 -1.17 -3.30 -11.20
CA PHE A 70 -2.15 -2.76 -10.26
C PHE A 70 -1.54 -1.64 -9.41
N PHE A 71 -2.43 -0.86 -8.76
CA PHE A 71 -2.08 0.11 -7.73
C PHE A 71 -2.50 -0.41 -6.36
N ILE A 72 -1.62 -0.37 -5.38
CA ILE A 72 -1.97 -0.47 -3.97
C ILE A 72 -2.22 0.94 -3.43
N HIS A 73 -3.38 1.15 -2.82
CA HIS A 73 -3.74 2.38 -2.11
C HIS A 73 -3.87 2.09 -0.62
N ALA A 74 -2.94 2.58 0.19
CA ALA A 74 -2.87 2.30 1.62
C ALA A 74 -3.81 3.19 2.47
N GLY A 75 -5.02 3.46 1.98
CA GLY A 75 -6.06 4.21 2.67
C GLY A 75 -5.96 5.73 2.52
N ASP A 76 -6.96 6.42 3.09
CA ASP A 76 -7.13 7.86 3.02
C ASP A 76 -7.10 8.40 1.58
N LEU A 77 -7.95 7.80 0.72
CA LEU A 77 -8.11 8.20 -0.68
C LEU A 77 -8.76 9.58 -0.77
N ILE A 78 -9.66 9.86 0.18
CA ILE A 78 -10.45 11.09 0.30
C ILE A 78 -10.35 11.62 1.74
N ASN A 79 -10.80 12.85 1.98
CA ASN A 79 -10.73 13.47 3.31
C ASN A 79 -12.02 13.28 4.13
N ILE A 80 -13.19 13.22 3.47
CA ILE A 80 -14.49 13.13 4.15
C ILE A 80 -15.30 11.98 3.55
N ALA A 81 -15.45 10.88 4.30
CA ALA A 81 -16.00 9.59 3.89
C ALA A 81 -17.22 9.63 2.97
N HIS A 82 -18.21 10.47 3.30
CA HIS A 82 -19.51 10.49 2.60
C HIS A 82 -19.67 11.66 1.63
N ARG A 83 -18.60 12.39 1.31
CA ARG A 83 -18.62 13.50 0.37
C ARG A 83 -18.37 13.00 -1.05
N ASP A 84 -19.43 12.90 -1.82
CA ASP A 84 -19.40 12.40 -3.19
C ASP A 84 -18.45 13.19 -4.10
N GLN A 85 -18.38 14.51 -3.91
CA GLN A 85 -17.46 15.36 -4.67
C GLN A 85 -15.99 14.96 -4.49
N GLU A 86 -15.54 14.58 -3.31
CA GLU A 86 -14.14 14.17 -3.08
C GLU A 86 -13.83 12.84 -3.78
N TRP A 87 -14.80 11.93 -3.84
CA TRP A 87 -14.70 10.73 -4.65
C TRP A 87 -14.61 11.04 -6.14
N HIS A 88 -15.44 11.98 -6.62
CA HIS A 88 -15.35 12.46 -8.00
C HIS A 88 -13.96 13.07 -8.29
N GLU A 89 -13.41 13.86 -7.39
CA GLU A 89 -12.07 14.44 -7.51
C GLU A 89 -10.98 13.37 -7.56
N TRP A 90 -11.08 12.32 -6.74
CA TRP A 90 -10.14 11.21 -6.73
C TRP A 90 -10.14 10.43 -8.06
N PHE A 91 -11.33 10.08 -8.57
CA PHE A 91 -11.45 9.42 -9.86
C PHE A 91 -10.99 10.32 -11.01
N THR A 92 -11.29 11.61 -10.96
CA THR A 92 -10.86 12.60 -11.97
C THR A 92 -9.33 12.76 -11.97
N ALA A 93 -8.71 12.81 -10.80
CA ALA A 93 -7.27 12.93 -10.65
C ALA A 93 -6.51 11.74 -11.27
N GLY A 94 -6.99 10.51 -11.04
CA GLY A 94 -6.46 9.31 -11.67
C GLY A 94 -6.85 9.19 -13.15
N GLY A 95 -8.07 9.62 -13.50
CA GLY A 95 -8.57 9.66 -14.87
C GLY A 95 -8.45 8.32 -15.60
N PHE A 96 -7.92 8.34 -16.82
CA PHE A 96 -7.72 7.14 -17.65
C PHE A 96 -6.84 6.07 -17.00
N ILE A 97 -5.98 6.45 -16.04
CA ILE A 97 -5.07 5.51 -15.36
C ILE A 97 -5.88 4.48 -14.57
N HIS A 98 -6.91 4.91 -13.82
CA HIS A 98 -7.82 4.00 -13.10
C HIS A 98 -8.61 3.07 -14.02
N SER A 99 -8.80 3.46 -15.27
CA SER A 99 -9.46 2.61 -16.26
C SER A 99 -8.50 1.60 -16.92
N MET A 100 -7.19 1.79 -16.80
CA MET A 100 -6.18 0.92 -17.41
C MET A 100 -5.48 0.04 -16.38
N ILE A 101 -5.24 0.55 -15.18
CA ILE A 101 -4.52 -0.14 -14.10
C ILE A 101 -5.48 -0.34 -12.92
N PRO A 102 -5.83 -1.60 -12.58
CA PRO A 102 -6.72 -1.90 -11.46
C PRO A 102 -6.18 -1.38 -10.12
N SER A 103 -7.07 -0.90 -9.26
CA SER A 103 -6.75 -0.48 -7.90
C SER A 103 -6.98 -1.61 -6.90
N PHE A 104 -6.06 -1.72 -5.94
CA PHE A 104 -6.16 -2.52 -4.71
C PHE A 104 -6.26 -1.56 -3.52
N PRO A 105 -7.43 -0.97 -3.24
CA PRO A 105 -7.59 -0.02 -2.17
C PRO A 105 -7.88 -0.72 -0.84
N ILE A 106 -7.33 -0.20 0.25
CA ILE A 106 -7.80 -0.50 1.61
C ILE A 106 -8.32 0.78 2.26
N PRO A 107 -9.27 0.71 3.20
CA PRO A 107 -9.78 1.91 3.83
C PRO A 107 -8.83 2.47 4.88
N GLY A 108 -8.61 3.78 4.84
CA GLY A 108 -8.00 4.54 5.92
C GLY A 108 -9.04 5.09 6.90
N ASN A 109 -8.62 5.90 7.85
CA ASN A 109 -9.55 6.46 8.82
C ASN A 109 -10.45 7.56 8.22
N HIS A 110 -10.09 8.15 7.11
CA HIS A 110 -10.90 9.14 6.42
C HIS A 110 -12.01 8.50 5.55
N GLU A 111 -11.96 7.22 5.25
CA GLU A 111 -13.06 6.46 4.67
C GLU A 111 -14.15 6.10 5.70
N TYR A 112 -13.93 6.37 7.00
CA TYR A 112 -14.88 6.11 8.07
C TYR A 112 -15.36 7.41 8.73
N ARG A 113 -16.68 7.64 8.77
CA ARG A 113 -17.31 8.79 9.44
C ARG A 113 -18.75 8.45 9.84
N ALA A 114 -19.31 9.23 10.78
CA ALA A 114 -20.74 9.16 11.06
C ALA A 114 -21.58 9.57 9.85
N LYS A 115 -22.55 8.74 9.47
CA LYS A 115 -23.45 8.98 8.32
C LYS A 115 -24.53 10.00 8.61
N ASN A 116 -24.87 10.17 9.90
CA ASN A 116 -25.98 11.01 10.34
C ASN A 116 -25.74 11.48 11.80
N PRO A 117 -26.52 12.48 12.30
CA PRO A 117 -26.37 13.02 13.62
C PRO A 117 -26.45 11.97 14.75
N LYS A 118 -27.29 10.94 14.60
CA LYS A 118 -27.45 9.88 15.61
C LYS A 118 -26.16 9.06 15.75
N GLU A 119 -25.54 8.67 14.65
CA GLU A 119 -24.25 8.00 14.67
C GLU A 119 -23.17 8.90 15.27
N ALA A 120 -23.19 10.21 14.95
CA ALA A 120 -22.24 11.17 15.50
C ALA A 120 -22.39 11.30 17.04
N GLU A 121 -23.61 11.39 17.56
CA GLU A 121 -23.89 11.39 18.99
C GLU A 121 -23.41 10.11 19.68
N GLN A 122 -23.53 8.97 19.01
CA GLN A 122 -23.07 7.67 19.50
C GLN A 122 -21.58 7.43 19.26
N LYS A 123 -20.85 8.39 18.69
CA LYS A 123 -19.44 8.27 18.26
C LYS A 123 -19.19 7.07 17.33
N GLN A 124 -20.21 6.67 16.58
CA GLN A 124 -20.10 5.63 15.56
C GLN A 124 -19.46 6.20 14.31
N ARG A 125 -18.59 5.39 13.68
CA ARG A 125 -18.00 5.68 12.37
C ARG A 125 -18.33 4.53 11.43
N SER A 126 -18.96 4.86 10.33
CA SER A 126 -19.33 3.91 9.28
C SER A 126 -18.46 4.12 8.04
N LEU A 127 -18.18 3.05 7.35
CA LEU A 127 -17.50 3.09 6.06
C LEU A 127 -18.27 3.98 5.08
N SER A 128 -17.54 4.67 4.21
CA SER A 128 -18.11 5.48 3.13
C SER A 128 -19.21 4.72 2.39
N VAL A 129 -20.37 5.38 2.22
CA VAL A 129 -21.48 4.79 1.46
C VAL A 129 -21.15 4.62 -0.02
N GLN A 130 -20.13 5.33 -0.51
CA GLN A 130 -19.62 5.22 -1.87
C GLN A 130 -18.64 4.06 -2.06
N TRP A 131 -18.06 3.48 -1.00
CA TRP A 131 -17.01 2.46 -1.11
C TRP A 131 -17.44 1.26 -1.95
N LYS A 132 -18.45 0.52 -1.49
CA LYS A 132 -18.95 -0.68 -2.18
C LYS A 132 -19.53 -0.43 -3.58
N PRO A 133 -20.26 0.69 -3.86
CA PRO A 133 -20.68 0.99 -5.21
C PRO A 133 -19.56 1.29 -6.21
N GLN A 134 -18.42 1.78 -5.73
CA GLN A 134 -17.29 2.20 -6.58
C GLN A 134 -16.27 1.10 -6.80
N PHE A 135 -16.10 0.22 -5.82
CA PHE A 135 -15.12 -0.85 -5.88
C PHE A 135 -15.78 -2.22 -5.90
N THR A 136 -15.35 -3.08 -6.81
CA THR A 136 -15.71 -4.51 -6.83
C THR A 136 -14.48 -5.30 -6.42
N LEU A 137 -14.36 -5.58 -5.12
CA LEU A 137 -13.20 -6.20 -4.52
C LEU A 137 -13.46 -7.68 -4.19
N PRO A 138 -12.42 -8.49 -3.96
CA PRO A 138 -12.59 -9.89 -3.55
C PRO A 138 -13.40 -10.02 -2.25
N LEU A 139 -14.32 -10.99 -2.24
CA LEU A 139 -15.17 -11.30 -1.07
C LEU A 139 -14.59 -12.45 -0.23
N ASN A 140 -13.27 -12.59 -0.19
CA ASN A 140 -12.54 -13.66 0.50
C ASN A 140 -12.05 -13.26 1.90
N GLY A 141 -12.46 -12.10 2.39
CA GLY A 141 -12.19 -11.60 3.74
C GLY A 141 -13.09 -12.22 4.82
N PRO A 142 -12.85 -11.88 6.09
CA PRO A 142 -13.70 -12.32 7.19
C PRO A 142 -15.13 -11.79 7.03
N LYS A 143 -16.11 -12.54 7.52
CA LYS A 143 -17.51 -12.15 7.49
C LYS A 143 -17.74 -10.81 8.20
N GLY A 144 -18.35 -9.86 7.48
CA GLY A 144 -18.64 -8.50 7.96
C GLY A 144 -17.55 -7.48 7.63
N LEU A 145 -16.42 -7.94 7.05
CA LEU A 145 -15.31 -7.10 6.59
C LEU A 145 -15.05 -7.28 5.08
N GLU A 146 -16.01 -7.83 4.36
CA GLU A 146 -15.91 -8.01 2.91
C GLU A 146 -15.64 -6.67 2.22
N GLU A 147 -14.75 -6.69 1.24
CA GLU A 147 -14.28 -5.53 0.47
C GLU A 147 -13.46 -4.49 1.27
N THR A 148 -13.20 -4.71 2.56
CA THR A 148 -12.26 -3.91 3.36
C THR A 148 -11.08 -4.73 3.86
N VAL A 149 -11.29 -6.05 4.02
CA VAL A 149 -10.26 -7.05 4.31
C VAL A 149 -10.34 -8.13 3.25
N TYR A 150 -9.27 -8.35 2.51
CA TYR A 150 -9.25 -9.31 1.40
C TYR A 150 -7.82 -9.57 0.93
N PHE A 151 -7.63 -10.60 0.11
CA PHE A 151 -6.37 -10.81 -0.58
C PHE A 151 -6.57 -11.05 -2.08
N MET A 152 -5.52 -10.83 -2.84
CA MET A 152 -5.41 -11.28 -4.22
C MET A 152 -4.05 -11.90 -4.47
N ASP A 153 -4.02 -12.86 -5.39
CA ASP A 153 -2.80 -13.42 -5.94
C ASP A 153 -2.58 -12.86 -7.35
N TYR A 154 -1.40 -12.35 -7.58
CA TYR A 154 -0.94 -11.96 -8.91
C TYR A 154 0.40 -12.62 -9.19
N GLN A 155 0.44 -13.54 -10.15
CA GLN A 155 1.61 -14.37 -10.40
C GLN A 155 2.17 -14.95 -9.08
N ASP A 156 3.43 -14.71 -8.75
CA ASP A 156 4.10 -15.26 -7.55
C ASP A 156 4.00 -14.35 -6.30
N VAL A 157 3.08 -13.40 -6.31
CA VAL A 157 2.84 -12.46 -5.20
C VAL A 157 1.44 -12.63 -4.63
N ARG A 158 1.32 -12.74 -3.30
CA ARG A 158 0.07 -12.55 -2.55
C ARG A 158 0.05 -11.16 -1.94
N VAL A 159 -0.96 -10.35 -2.27
CA VAL A 159 -1.22 -9.06 -1.64
C VAL A 159 -2.40 -9.22 -0.68
N ILE A 160 -2.20 -8.85 0.58
CA ILE A 160 -3.21 -8.94 1.65
C ILE A 160 -3.54 -7.54 2.11
N GLY A 161 -4.81 -7.15 2.03
CA GLY A 161 -5.35 -5.90 2.55
C GLY A 161 -6.02 -6.11 3.91
N LEU A 162 -5.65 -5.31 4.91
CA LEU A 162 -6.23 -5.34 6.25
C LEU A 162 -6.91 -4.00 6.57
N ASP A 163 -7.98 -4.05 7.33
CA ASP A 163 -8.68 -2.86 7.84
C ASP A 163 -8.20 -2.51 9.25
N SER A 164 -7.29 -1.56 9.34
CA SER A 164 -6.74 -1.13 10.63
C SER A 164 -7.65 -0.18 11.42
N ASN A 165 -8.90 0.02 10.98
CA ASN A 165 -9.86 0.89 11.66
C ASN A 165 -10.74 0.15 12.67
N ARG A 166 -10.94 -1.18 12.50
CA ARG A 166 -11.94 -1.93 13.27
C ARG A 166 -11.70 -3.44 13.27
N ASP A 167 -12.31 -4.11 14.24
CA ASP A 167 -12.45 -5.59 14.32
C ASP A 167 -11.11 -6.35 14.13
N HIS A 168 -10.04 -5.86 14.75
CA HIS A 168 -8.68 -6.37 14.55
C HIS A 168 -8.54 -7.85 14.93
N GLU A 169 -9.20 -8.30 16.00
CA GLU A 169 -9.14 -9.68 16.48
C GLU A 169 -9.78 -10.66 15.49
N VAL A 170 -10.85 -10.26 14.81
CA VAL A 170 -11.48 -11.08 13.76
C VAL A 170 -10.53 -11.27 12.60
N GLN A 171 -9.72 -10.26 12.29
CA GLN A 171 -8.74 -10.32 11.21
C GLN A 171 -7.55 -11.23 11.57
N VAL A 172 -7.18 -11.36 12.83
CA VAL A 172 -6.05 -12.20 13.27
C VAL A 172 -6.21 -13.65 12.83
N GLN A 173 -7.36 -14.27 13.13
CA GLN A 173 -7.61 -15.66 12.75
C GLN A 173 -7.57 -15.83 11.22
N TRP A 174 -8.28 -14.97 10.51
CA TRP A 174 -8.32 -15.01 9.05
C TRP A 174 -6.93 -14.81 8.43
N LEU A 175 -6.15 -13.86 8.96
CA LEU A 175 -4.81 -13.57 8.49
C LEU A 175 -3.87 -14.78 8.66
N GLU A 176 -3.94 -15.45 9.82
CA GLU A 176 -3.16 -16.68 10.04
C GLU A 176 -3.55 -17.79 9.05
N GLU A 177 -4.85 -17.99 8.78
CA GLU A 177 -5.34 -18.98 7.82
C GLU A 177 -4.84 -18.66 6.40
N VAL A 178 -4.93 -17.40 5.98
CA VAL A 178 -4.51 -16.94 4.65
C VAL A 178 -2.99 -17.05 4.47
N LEU A 179 -2.22 -16.70 5.49
CA LEU A 179 -0.75 -16.80 5.45
C LEU A 179 -0.29 -18.27 5.51
N ALA A 180 -0.90 -19.09 6.35
CA ALA A 180 -0.57 -20.51 6.43
C ALA A 180 -0.86 -21.27 5.12
N ALA A 181 -1.88 -20.85 4.39
CA ALA A 181 -2.28 -21.44 3.10
C ALA A 181 -1.65 -20.73 1.88
N ASN A 182 -0.69 -19.82 2.10
CA ASN A 182 -0.10 -19.04 1.01
C ASN A 182 0.88 -19.86 0.17
N PRO A 183 0.58 -20.13 -1.12
CA PRO A 183 1.48 -20.88 -2.00
C PRO A 183 2.46 -19.95 -2.75
N LYS A 184 2.35 -18.62 -2.57
CA LYS A 184 3.10 -17.64 -3.32
C LYS A 184 4.44 -17.35 -2.68
N LYS A 185 5.43 -17.07 -3.48
CA LYS A 185 6.80 -16.77 -3.05
C LYS A 185 6.90 -15.47 -2.27
N TRP A 186 6.17 -14.44 -2.69
CA TRP A 186 6.19 -13.12 -2.10
C TRP A 186 4.88 -12.80 -1.38
N THR A 187 5.00 -12.23 -0.20
CA THR A 187 3.88 -11.78 0.61
C THR A 187 3.99 -10.29 0.90
N VAL A 188 3.05 -9.54 0.38
CA VAL A 188 2.90 -8.10 0.62
C VAL A 188 1.64 -7.89 1.44
N VAL A 189 1.74 -7.18 2.56
CA VAL A 189 0.58 -6.79 3.38
C VAL A 189 0.42 -5.28 3.31
N THR A 190 -0.80 -4.80 3.16
CA THR A 190 -1.10 -3.36 3.18
C THR A 190 -2.23 -3.06 4.16
N TYR A 191 -2.09 -2.00 4.93
CA TYR A 191 -3.04 -1.49 5.91
C TYR A 191 -2.71 -0.02 6.20
N HIS A 192 -3.69 0.72 6.75
CA HIS A 192 -3.54 2.15 6.85
C HIS A 192 -2.69 2.61 8.05
N HIS A 193 -3.09 2.27 9.30
CA HIS A 193 -2.38 2.72 10.50
C HIS A 193 -1.07 1.95 10.70
N PRO A 194 0.10 2.59 10.67
CA PRO A 194 1.38 1.90 10.64
C PRO A 194 1.72 1.22 11.96
N LEU A 195 2.30 0.02 11.90
CA LEU A 195 2.84 -0.66 13.09
C LEU A 195 4.06 0.07 13.65
N PHE A 196 4.81 0.73 12.79
CA PHE A 196 5.90 1.62 13.16
C PHE A 196 5.61 3.00 12.57
N SER A 197 5.16 3.92 13.42
CA SER A 197 4.80 5.27 12.99
C SER A 197 6.00 6.06 12.50
N ALA A 198 5.80 6.77 11.38
CA ALA A 198 6.77 7.69 10.82
C ALA A 198 6.70 9.06 11.52
N SER A 199 5.51 9.49 11.94
CA SER A 199 5.26 10.84 12.45
C SER A 199 5.44 10.96 13.96
N ASN A 200 5.81 12.16 14.39
CA ASN A 200 6.03 12.49 15.80
C ASN A 200 4.74 12.32 16.63
N GLY A 201 4.88 11.79 17.85
CA GLY A 201 3.80 11.66 18.81
C GLY A 201 2.74 10.60 18.47
N ARG A 202 2.99 9.74 17.47
CA ARG A 202 2.10 8.65 17.05
C ARG A 202 2.66 7.28 17.39
N ASP A 203 1.80 6.38 17.78
CA ASP A 203 2.11 4.96 17.99
C ASP A 203 0.84 4.10 17.90
N ASN A 204 0.96 2.92 17.33
CA ASN A 204 -0.11 1.94 17.20
C ASN A 204 0.29 0.63 17.90
N GLU A 205 0.71 0.73 19.17
CA GLU A 205 1.24 -0.39 19.94
C GLU A 205 0.29 -1.59 19.99
N ALA A 206 -0.99 -1.36 20.21
CA ALA A 206 -1.99 -2.44 20.26
C ALA A 206 -2.04 -3.21 18.93
N LEU A 207 -2.04 -2.50 17.81
CA LEU A 207 -2.05 -3.10 16.49
C LEU A 207 -0.73 -3.83 16.19
N ARG A 208 0.39 -3.24 16.57
CA ARG A 208 1.72 -3.86 16.45
C ARG A 208 1.79 -5.16 17.24
N ASN A 209 1.29 -5.20 18.46
CA ASN A 209 1.28 -6.38 19.30
C ASN A 209 0.39 -7.51 18.74
N LEU A 210 -0.64 -7.19 17.98
CA LEU A 210 -1.51 -8.17 17.34
C LEU A 210 -0.90 -8.73 16.03
N TRP A 211 -0.43 -7.88 15.14
CA TRP A 211 -0.11 -8.29 13.77
C TRP A 211 1.37 -8.61 13.54
N LYS A 212 2.29 -7.87 14.20
CA LYS A 212 3.73 -8.13 14.01
C LYS A 212 4.15 -9.58 14.31
N PRO A 213 3.69 -10.24 15.40
CA PRO A 213 4.05 -11.63 15.66
C PRO A 213 3.59 -12.59 14.55
N ILE A 214 2.47 -12.28 13.89
CA ILE A 214 1.96 -13.07 12.76
C ILE A 214 2.83 -12.83 11.53
N PHE A 215 3.18 -11.58 11.24
CA PHE A 215 4.08 -11.25 10.12
C PHE A 215 5.45 -11.91 10.29
N ASP A 216 6.01 -11.89 11.50
CA ASP A 216 7.29 -12.55 11.81
C ASP A 216 7.17 -14.08 11.63
N LYS A 217 6.12 -14.69 12.16
CA LYS A 217 5.87 -16.14 12.08
C LYS A 217 5.79 -16.64 10.63
N TYR A 218 5.08 -15.91 9.78
CA TYR A 218 4.83 -16.29 8.39
C TYR A 218 5.77 -15.59 7.40
N ARG A 219 6.77 -14.84 7.90
CA ARG A 219 7.79 -14.18 7.09
C ARG A 219 7.21 -13.29 5.99
N VAL A 220 6.31 -12.39 6.37
CA VAL A 220 5.83 -11.35 5.47
C VAL A 220 7.03 -10.55 4.96
N ASP A 221 7.11 -10.35 3.65
CA ASP A 221 8.26 -9.69 3.04
C ASP A 221 8.20 -8.17 3.15
N LEU A 222 7.02 -7.60 2.86
CA LEU A 222 6.84 -6.16 2.73
C LEU A 222 5.50 -5.74 3.33
N ALA A 223 5.52 -4.73 4.20
CA ALA A 223 4.34 -4.09 4.77
C ALA A 223 4.25 -2.63 4.28
N LEU A 224 3.19 -2.32 3.53
CA LEU A 224 2.95 -1.01 2.92
C LEU A 224 1.83 -0.29 3.69
N GLN A 225 2.13 0.90 4.23
CA GLN A 225 1.31 1.58 5.22
C GLN A 225 1.10 3.06 4.84
N GLY A 226 0.04 3.67 5.38
CA GLY A 226 -0.30 5.09 5.21
C GLY A 226 -0.34 5.85 6.55
N HIS A 227 -1.34 6.75 6.66
CA HIS A 227 -1.71 7.49 7.86
C HIS A 227 -0.74 8.57 8.32
N ASP A 228 0.53 8.27 8.33
CA ASP A 228 1.56 9.23 8.68
C ASP A 228 2.02 9.93 7.42
N HIS A 229 1.79 11.24 7.37
CA HIS A 229 2.07 12.05 6.19
C HIS A 229 3.56 12.42 6.09
N ALA A 230 4.40 11.42 6.30
CA ALA A 230 5.84 11.46 6.16
C ALA A 230 6.33 10.14 5.57
N TYR A 231 7.54 10.11 5.08
CA TYR A 231 8.15 8.88 4.62
C TYR A 231 9.02 8.26 5.70
N ALA A 232 8.85 6.98 5.94
CA ALA A 232 9.79 6.18 6.69
C ALA A 232 9.84 4.75 6.14
N ARG A 233 11.05 4.25 5.96
CA ARG A 233 11.32 2.85 5.66
C ARG A 233 12.24 2.27 6.70
N GLY A 234 11.95 1.05 7.08
CA GLY A 234 12.78 0.31 8.01
C GLY A 234 12.42 -1.16 8.03
N ARG A 235 13.04 -1.91 8.89
CA ARG A 235 12.95 -3.36 8.93
C ARG A 235 13.06 -3.88 10.35
N VAL A 236 12.68 -5.13 10.55
CA VAL A 236 12.87 -5.86 11.79
C VAL A 236 13.95 -6.92 11.60
N ALA A 237 14.60 -7.32 12.69
CA ALA A 237 15.46 -8.48 12.66
C ALA A 237 14.66 -9.73 12.26
N PRO A 238 15.23 -10.67 11.51
CA PRO A 238 14.58 -11.94 11.27
C PRO A 238 14.33 -12.63 12.62
N GLY A 239 13.14 -13.21 12.78
CA GLY A 239 12.70 -13.82 14.06
C GLY A 239 13.59 -14.98 14.52
N GLU A 240 13.33 -15.50 15.73
CA GLU A 240 14.17 -16.46 16.48
C GLU A 240 14.49 -17.80 15.80
N ASN A 241 13.93 -18.10 14.65
CA ASN A 241 14.14 -19.36 13.91
C ASN A 241 15.36 -19.37 12.98
N ILE A 242 16.37 -18.55 13.25
CA ILE A 242 17.58 -18.53 12.45
C ILE A 242 18.53 -19.61 12.97
N MET A 243 18.92 -20.52 12.07
CA MET A 243 19.95 -21.52 12.38
C MET A 243 21.27 -20.82 12.73
N ASN A 244 21.92 -21.29 13.76
CA ASN A 244 23.28 -20.86 14.14
C ASN A 244 24.21 -20.90 12.93
N GLY A 245 24.81 -19.76 12.59
CA GLY A 245 25.78 -19.64 11.51
C GLY A 245 25.40 -18.78 10.31
N VAL A 246 24.16 -18.27 10.27
CA VAL A 246 23.77 -17.28 9.24
C VAL A 246 24.35 -15.92 9.60
N ASN A 247 24.98 -15.25 8.63
CA ASN A 247 25.44 -13.88 8.82
C ASN A 247 24.23 -12.93 8.84
N LEU A 248 23.79 -12.53 10.04
CA LEU A 248 22.58 -11.75 10.26
C LEU A 248 22.60 -10.33 9.68
N LYS A 249 23.74 -9.84 9.20
CA LYS A 249 23.85 -8.47 8.66
C LYS A 249 23.09 -8.28 7.35
N ASP A 250 22.98 -9.35 6.58
CA ASP A 250 22.44 -9.30 5.22
C ASP A 250 21.02 -9.89 5.12
N VAL A 251 20.54 -10.51 6.21
CA VAL A 251 19.21 -11.14 6.27
C VAL A 251 18.23 -10.26 7.03
N THR A 252 17.03 -10.08 6.51
CA THR A 252 16.00 -9.26 7.13
C THR A 252 14.70 -10.03 7.38
N GLY A 253 13.94 -9.60 8.41
CA GLY A 253 12.52 -9.87 8.55
C GLY A 253 11.72 -8.92 7.65
N THR A 254 10.48 -8.69 8.02
CA THR A 254 9.56 -7.79 7.27
C THR A 254 10.16 -6.39 7.12
N VAL A 255 10.12 -5.86 5.90
CA VAL A 255 10.39 -4.44 5.62
C VAL A 255 9.09 -3.66 5.72
N TYR A 256 9.09 -2.60 6.51
CA TYR A 256 7.96 -1.70 6.73
C TYR A 256 8.19 -0.38 6.02
N VAL A 257 7.19 0.07 5.26
CA VAL A 257 7.23 1.35 4.57
C VAL A 257 5.96 2.14 4.93
N VAL A 258 6.16 3.37 5.34
CA VAL A 258 5.11 4.39 5.46
C VAL A 258 5.38 5.44 4.39
N SER A 259 4.38 5.79 3.58
CA SER A 259 4.56 6.76 2.50
C SER A 259 3.34 7.64 2.34
N VAL A 260 3.56 8.91 2.01
CA VAL A 260 2.53 9.88 1.70
C VAL A 260 2.61 10.29 0.23
N SER A 261 1.50 10.18 -0.47
CA SER A 261 1.39 10.58 -1.88
C SER A 261 0.62 11.89 -2.09
N GLY A 262 -0.21 12.28 -1.14
CA GLY A 262 -0.97 13.54 -1.13
C GLY A 262 -0.17 14.76 -0.69
N GLY A 263 -0.87 15.88 -0.56
CA GLY A 263 -0.25 17.17 -0.24
C GLY A 263 -0.12 17.50 1.24
N LYS A 264 -0.76 16.74 2.13
CA LYS A 264 -0.68 16.96 3.58
C LYS A 264 0.60 16.33 4.13
N MET A 265 1.37 17.08 4.93
CA MET A 265 2.68 16.65 5.41
C MET A 265 2.83 16.79 6.91
N TYR A 266 3.57 15.84 7.51
CA TYR A 266 3.92 15.83 8.93
C TYR A 266 5.43 15.76 9.12
N GLU A 267 5.89 16.12 10.33
CA GLU A 267 7.27 15.92 10.76
C GLU A 267 7.53 14.46 11.09
N VAL A 268 8.73 14.00 10.82
CA VAL A 268 9.21 12.67 11.18
C VAL A 268 9.37 12.57 12.69
N GLY A 269 8.89 11.48 13.24
CA GLY A 269 9.02 11.15 14.65
C GLY A 269 10.35 10.50 15.02
N GLU A 270 10.38 9.94 16.24
CA GLU A 270 11.52 9.21 16.76
C GLU A 270 11.83 7.96 15.96
N ASP A 271 13.02 7.41 16.15
CA ASP A 271 13.40 6.15 15.53
C ASP A 271 12.58 4.96 16.08
N TRP A 272 12.68 3.81 15.41
CA TRP A 272 11.90 2.62 15.73
C TRP A 272 12.57 1.66 16.70
N SER A 273 13.81 1.96 17.16
CA SER A 273 14.63 1.03 17.95
C SER A 273 13.95 0.61 19.26
N ALA A 274 13.31 1.55 19.96
CA ALA A 274 12.55 1.26 21.18
C ALA A 274 11.34 0.35 20.96
N LYS A 275 10.89 0.20 19.71
CA LYS A 275 9.73 -0.62 19.28
C LYS A 275 10.15 -1.92 18.58
N GLY A 276 11.43 -2.22 18.58
CA GLY A 276 12.00 -3.44 17.98
C GLY A 276 12.15 -3.38 16.44
N GLY A 277 12.20 -2.19 15.85
CA GLY A 277 12.48 -1.95 14.44
C GLY A 277 13.79 -1.19 14.23
N MET A 278 14.31 -1.25 13.01
CA MET A 278 15.41 -0.41 12.54
C MET A 278 14.89 0.51 11.47
N ARG A 279 15.03 1.81 11.63
CA ARG A 279 14.62 2.80 10.64
C ARG A 279 15.82 3.14 9.75
N ASP A 280 15.71 2.81 8.47
CA ASP A 280 16.81 2.92 7.50
C ASP A 280 16.77 4.22 6.70
N ARG A 281 15.57 4.77 6.41
CA ARG A 281 15.39 5.98 5.61
C ARG A 281 14.14 6.74 6.03
N VAL A 282 14.21 8.09 6.01
CA VAL A 282 13.08 8.98 6.30
C VAL A 282 12.99 10.13 5.32
N GLY A 283 11.84 10.82 5.31
CA GLY A 283 11.64 12.04 4.53
C GLY A 283 10.39 12.81 4.95
N GLU A 284 10.51 14.12 4.94
CA GLU A 284 9.46 15.08 5.22
C GLU A 284 9.17 15.94 4.00
N ASN A 285 7.99 16.57 3.98
CA ASN A 285 7.62 17.58 2.97
C ASN A 285 7.82 17.11 1.52
N THR A 286 7.59 15.85 1.25
CA THR A 286 7.83 15.29 -0.07
C THR A 286 6.77 14.27 -0.42
N GLN A 287 6.04 14.51 -1.52
CA GLN A 287 5.12 13.53 -2.09
C GLN A 287 5.94 12.42 -2.74
N LEU A 288 5.61 11.18 -2.41
CA LEU A 288 6.29 10.01 -2.92
C LEU A 288 5.29 8.98 -3.47
N PHE A 289 5.70 8.27 -4.51
CA PHE A 289 5.09 7.04 -4.97
C PHE A 289 6.16 5.98 -5.14
N GLN A 290 5.75 4.73 -5.09
CA GLN A 290 6.69 3.63 -5.18
C GLN A 290 6.37 2.73 -6.37
N VAL A 291 7.42 2.26 -7.02
CA VAL A 291 7.37 1.20 -8.02
C VAL A 291 8.02 -0.03 -7.42
N ILE A 292 7.28 -1.12 -7.33
CA ILE A 292 7.78 -2.40 -6.85
C ILE A 292 7.81 -3.35 -8.05
N THR A 293 8.99 -3.87 -8.35
CA THR A 293 9.21 -4.82 -9.44
C THR A 293 9.56 -6.19 -8.86
N VAL A 294 8.87 -7.23 -9.34
CA VAL A 294 9.12 -8.62 -8.95
C VAL A 294 9.65 -9.39 -10.15
N GLU A 295 10.78 -10.04 -9.98
CA GLU A 295 11.44 -10.88 -10.96
C GLU A 295 11.99 -12.15 -10.30
N GLY A 296 11.24 -13.22 -10.37
CA GLY A 296 11.61 -14.50 -9.75
C GLY A 296 11.89 -14.38 -8.25
N ASN A 297 13.17 -14.52 -7.85
CA ASN A 297 13.61 -14.44 -6.46
C ASN A 297 13.98 -13.02 -6.00
N ARG A 298 13.76 -12.01 -6.82
CA ARG A 298 14.12 -10.62 -6.55
C ARG A 298 12.88 -9.74 -6.52
N LEU A 299 12.74 -8.94 -5.46
CA LEU A 299 11.79 -7.87 -5.34
C LEU A 299 12.58 -6.56 -5.20
N LYS A 300 12.42 -5.65 -6.15
CA LYS A 300 13.05 -4.33 -6.15
C LYS A 300 12.00 -3.29 -5.78
N PHE A 301 12.32 -2.47 -4.80
CA PHE A 301 11.52 -1.34 -4.37
C PHE A 301 12.23 -0.03 -4.74
N GLU A 302 11.50 0.86 -5.38
CA GLU A 302 12.00 2.20 -5.76
C GLU A 302 10.96 3.25 -5.38
N SER A 303 11.36 4.26 -4.60
CA SER A 303 10.52 5.40 -4.20
C SER A 303 10.92 6.63 -4.99
N PHE A 304 9.95 7.28 -5.63
CA PHE A 304 10.16 8.45 -6.46
C PHE A 304 9.38 9.65 -5.95
N THR A 305 9.96 10.84 -6.12
CA THR A 305 9.26 12.11 -5.87
C THR A 305 8.20 12.39 -6.94
N ALA A 306 7.28 13.33 -6.67
CA ALA A 306 6.27 13.78 -7.64
C ALA A 306 6.84 14.41 -8.93
N VAL A 307 8.16 14.62 -9.01
CA VAL A 307 8.87 15.06 -10.21
C VAL A 307 9.76 13.96 -10.82
N GLY A 308 9.63 12.73 -10.33
CA GLY A 308 10.28 11.55 -10.88
C GLY A 308 11.74 11.35 -10.48
N GLU A 309 12.22 12.04 -9.46
CA GLU A 309 13.55 11.81 -8.87
C GLU A 309 13.51 10.58 -7.96
N LEU A 310 14.50 9.70 -8.10
CA LEU A 310 14.66 8.54 -7.20
C LEU A 310 15.08 9.04 -5.81
N TYR A 311 14.28 8.71 -4.80
CA TYR A 311 14.48 9.11 -3.42
C TYR A 311 15.04 7.99 -2.53
N ASP A 312 14.54 6.78 -2.71
CA ASP A 312 14.94 5.60 -1.94
C ASP A 312 14.86 4.34 -2.79
N ALA A 313 15.72 3.36 -2.55
CA ALA A 313 15.65 2.08 -3.23
C ALA A 313 16.33 0.97 -2.44
N PHE A 314 15.77 -0.23 -2.52
CA PHE A 314 16.36 -1.47 -2.00
C PHE A 314 15.90 -2.68 -2.82
N GLU A 315 16.56 -3.79 -2.60
CA GLU A 315 16.14 -5.09 -3.09
C GLU A 315 16.00 -6.09 -1.95
N LEU A 316 15.01 -6.97 -2.09
CA LEU A 316 14.91 -8.21 -1.33
C LEU A 316 15.23 -9.36 -2.27
N VAL A 317 16.07 -10.26 -1.84
CA VAL A 317 16.40 -11.48 -2.59
C VAL A 317 16.05 -12.69 -1.73
N LYS A 318 15.11 -13.52 -2.20
CA LYS A 318 14.74 -14.76 -1.51
C LYS A 318 15.93 -15.71 -1.48
N GLY A 319 16.39 -15.98 -0.27
CA GLY A 319 17.42 -16.96 0.01
C GLY A 319 16.86 -18.32 0.40
N GLU A 320 17.73 -19.17 0.94
CA GLU A 320 17.33 -20.43 1.53
C GLU A 320 16.42 -20.20 2.75
N ASN A 321 15.46 -21.11 2.97
CA ASN A 321 14.49 -21.05 4.06
C ASN A 321 13.55 -19.83 4.02
N ASP A 322 13.27 -19.27 2.85
CA ASP A 322 12.39 -18.10 2.65
C ASP A 322 12.81 -16.83 3.42
N LEU A 323 14.06 -16.74 3.82
CA LEU A 323 14.62 -15.52 4.38
C LEU A 323 15.08 -14.60 3.25
N ASN A 324 14.89 -13.32 3.47
CA ASN A 324 15.30 -12.30 2.50
C ASN A 324 16.68 -11.76 2.83
N GLU A 325 17.58 -11.79 1.85
CA GLU A 325 18.72 -10.90 1.85
C GLU A 325 18.22 -9.47 1.54
N PHE A 326 18.69 -8.50 2.30
CA PHE A 326 18.36 -7.09 2.09
C PHE A 326 19.57 -6.38 1.47
N ILE A 327 19.35 -5.80 0.29
CA ILE A 327 20.37 -5.07 -0.45
C ILE A 327 19.96 -3.59 -0.51
N GLU A 328 20.68 -2.75 0.22
CA GLU A 328 20.52 -1.29 0.13
C GLU A 328 21.04 -0.82 -1.22
N LEU A 329 20.18 -0.24 -2.04
CA LEU A 329 20.58 0.39 -3.29
C LEU A 329 20.94 1.85 -3.00
N ARG A 330 22.23 2.18 -3.16
CA ARG A 330 22.70 3.56 -2.99
C ARG A 330 22.02 4.46 -4.02
N VAL A 331 21.13 5.29 -3.53
CA VAL A 331 20.51 6.32 -4.33
C VAL A 331 21.46 7.52 -4.35
N ASN A 332 21.91 7.94 -5.52
CA ASN A 332 22.63 9.23 -5.70
C ASN A 332 21.68 10.43 -5.49
N GLY A 333 20.70 10.29 -4.60
CA GLY A 333 19.58 11.16 -4.37
C GLY A 333 19.75 12.17 -3.23
N GLY A 334 20.96 12.34 -2.73
CA GLY A 334 21.21 13.32 -1.68
C GLY A 334 20.79 12.88 -0.28
N PRO A 335 20.92 13.77 0.71
CA PRO A 335 20.57 13.52 2.10
C PRO A 335 19.05 13.29 2.25
N GLU A 336 18.66 12.75 3.39
CA GLU A 336 17.26 12.69 3.79
C GLU A 336 16.63 14.08 3.77
N LYS A 337 15.41 14.17 3.26
CA LYS A 337 14.65 15.43 3.22
C LYS A 337 14.05 15.69 4.58
N MET A 338 14.76 16.41 5.43
CA MET A 338 14.31 16.86 6.75
C MET A 338 14.14 18.38 6.71
N HIS A 339 12.93 18.85 6.97
CA HIS A 339 12.62 20.28 6.96
C HIS A 339 12.27 20.77 8.35
N THR A 340 13.11 21.61 8.91
CA THR A 340 12.89 22.27 10.21
C THR A 340 11.84 23.40 10.15
N ASN A 341 11.40 23.80 8.96
CA ASN A 341 10.48 24.92 8.74
C ASN A 341 9.28 24.51 7.86
N THR A 342 8.53 23.53 8.29
CA THR A 342 7.23 23.24 7.67
C THR A 342 6.22 24.30 8.11
N ILE A 343 5.53 24.93 7.16
CA ILE A 343 4.31 25.69 7.48
C ILE A 343 3.30 24.67 7.97
N PRO A 344 2.85 24.73 9.24
CA PRO A 344 1.87 23.78 9.72
C PRO A 344 0.62 23.89 8.86
N TYR A 345 0.21 22.80 8.28
CA TYR A 345 -1.09 22.72 7.63
C TYR A 345 -2.14 22.89 8.74
N LYS A 346 -2.93 23.95 8.66
CA LYS A 346 -4.10 24.11 9.53
C LYS A 346 -5.28 23.44 8.87
N ASP A 347 -5.82 22.41 9.55
CA ASP A 347 -7.06 21.72 9.17
C ASP A 347 -8.25 22.68 9.04
#